data_df26ea7e351157de33271f73e26a615a
#
_entry.id   df26ea7e351157de33271f73e26a615a
#
_cell.length_a   1.000
_cell.length_b   1.000
_cell.length_c   1.000
_cell.angle_alpha   90.00
_cell.angle_beta   90.00
_cell.angle_gamma   90.00
#
_symmetry.space_group_name_H-M   'P 1'
#
loop_
_entity.id
_entity.type
_entity.pdbx_description
1 polymer ?
#
loop_
_entity_poly.entity_id
_entity_poly.type
_entity_poly.pdbx_seq_one_letter_code
_entity_poly.pdbx_strand_id
1 'polypeptide(L)'
;MTLHSSIDRVTDRIRERSRNTRDSYLKKIARAAEDGPRRAHLSCGNQAHAYAAMDDKDDMATTRKPNIGIVTAYNDMLSAHQPYERFPDLIRRAGHAAGATVQVAGGVPAMCDGVTQGRPGMELSLFSRDVIALAAGVALSHDCFDSALYLGVCDKIVPGLVIAAATFGHVPAVFIPAGPMPSGLPNDEKSKVRQQFAAGEVGRDALMAAEMASYHSPGTCTFYGTANSNQMLMEFMGLHLPGSSFVNPNTPLREALTVAGVERAAAITRLGNDYLPAGDVLDEKAFVNGIVGLMATGGSTNLVMHLPAMARAAGVLLDIEDFHDISESVPLMARVYPNGLADVNHFHAAGGLGYMIGQLLEAGLMHQDVKTINGTGMDGYTAEPRLDGERIRWEAGSTDTLNDRILRPVSDPFARTGGLKQLDGNLGRGVIKISAVAEERHVIEAKARIFSDQEQVKTAFRAGEFTEDTIVVVRFQGPRANGMPELHSLTPTLAVLQDRGLKVALVTDGRMSGASGKVPAAIHISPEASTGGPLARVRDGDLIRLDATMGTIDCLAEDFDTRKPVAFDPASSSEGMGREMFAAFRAVAGPATEGAGVVV
;
A
#
# COMPACT_ATOMS: atom_id res chain seq x y z
N MET A 1 15.57 -12.05 -22.13
CA MET A 1 15.83 -13.10 -21.11
C MET A 1 14.60 -13.97 -20.94
N THR A 2 14.74 -15.21 -20.49
CA THR A 2 13.57 -16.09 -20.25
C THR A 2 13.01 -15.78 -18.87
N LEU A 3 11.70 -15.55 -18.80
CA LEU A 3 11.00 -15.34 -17.52
C LEU A 3 11.11 -16.60 -16.64
N HIS A 4 11.25 -16.41 -15.34
CA HIS A 4 11.30 -17.50 -14.37
C HIS A 4 9.96 -18.25 -14.36
N SER A 5 10.02 -19.59 -14.36
CA SER A 5 8.83 -20.44 -14.51
C SER A 5 7.76 -20.24 -13.44
N SER A 6 8.14 -19.84 -12.23
CA SER A 6 7.17 -19.53 -11.16
C SER A 6 6.41 -18.24 -11.46
N ILE A 7 7.08 -17.20 -11.95
CA ILE A 7 6.46 -15.91 -12.31
C ILE A 7 5.48 -16.13 -13.47
N ASP A 8 5.91 -16.85 -14.50
CA ASP A 8 5.08 -17.18 -15.67
C ASP A 8 3.83 -17.97 -15.26
N ARG A 9 4.00 -19.04 -14.48
CA ARG A 9 2.90 -19.88 -13.97
C ARG A 9 1.89 -19.08 -13.14
N VAL A 10 2.36 -18.20 -12.23
CA VAL A 10 1.47 -17.37 -11.41
C VAL A 10 0.72 -16.36 -12.29
N THR A 11 1.40 -15.75 -13.25
CA THR A 11 0.77 -14.82 -14.19
C THR A 11 -0.31 -15.51 -15.02
N ASP A 12 -0.05 -16.70 -15.53
CA ASP A 12 -1.04 -17.49 -16.29
C ASP A 12 -2.23 -17.89 -15.43
N ARG A 13 -2.01 -18.29 -14.16
CA ARG A 13 -3.08 -18.59 -13.20
C ARG A 13 -3.95 -17.38 -12.93
N ILE A 14 -3.36 -16.20 -12.72
CA ILE A 14 -4.08 -14.93 -12.54
C ILE A 14 -4.89 -14.59 -13.80
N ARG A 15 -4.30 -14.73 -14.98
CA ARG A 15 -4.95 -14.48 -16.28
C ARG A 15 -6.15 -15.39 -16.48
N GLU A 16 -6.01 -16.69 -16.21
CA GLU A 16 -7.08 -17.67 -16.34
C GLU A 16 -8.23 -17.35 -15.37
N ARG A 17 -7.92 -17.09 -14.10
CA ARG A 17 -8.91 -16.72 -13.06
C ARG A 17 -9.64 -15.42 -13.42
N SER A 18 -8.95 -14.48 -14.03
CA SER A 18 -9.45 -13.13 -14.34
C SER A 18 -10.15 -13.04 -15.70
N ARG A 19 -10.09 -14.07 -16.54
CA ARG A 19 -10.50 -14.01 -17.96
C ARG A 19 -11.81 -13.25 -18.16
N ASN A 20 -12.87 -13.66 -17.49
CA ASN A 20 -14.20 -13.09 -17.70
C ASN A 20 -14.33 -11.65 -17.16
N THR A 21 -13.75 -11.38 -15.99
CA THR A 21 -13.78 -10.05 -15.35
C THR A 21 -12.92 -9.06 -16.13
N ARG A 22 -11.74 -9.50 -16.55
CA ARG A 22 -10.81 -8.70 -17.37
C ARG A 22 -11.37 -8.39 -18.75
N ASP A 23 -11.91 -9.36 -19.45
CA ASP A 23 -12.55 -9.15 -20.75
C ASP A 23 -13.74 -8.18 -20.66
N SER A 24 -14.56 -8.30 -19.62
CA SER A 24 -15.66 -7.37 -19.36
C SER A 24 -15.16 -5.96 -19.10
N TYR A 25 -14.11 -5.83 -18.28
CA TYR A 25 -13.47 -4.56 -17.97
C TYR A 25 -12.88 -3.89 -19.23
N LEU A 26 -12.12 -4.63 -20.05
CA LEU A 26 -11.51 -4.11 -21.27
C LEU A 26 -12.57 -3.64 -22.28
N LYS A 27 -13.66 -4.37 -22.43
CA LYS A 27 -14.80 -3.95 -23.26
C LYS A 27 -15.43 -2.65 -22.75
N LYS A 28 -15.57 -2.52 -21.41
CA LYS A 28 -16.13 -1.31 -20.78
C LYS A 28 -15.25 -0.08 -21.06
N ILE A 29 -13.95 -0.18 -20.85
CA ILE A 29 -13.04 0.97 -21.06
C ILE A 29 -12.86 1.28 -22.55
N ALA A 30 -12.83 0.27 -23.43
CA ALA A 30 -12.78 0.48 -24.87
C ALA A 30 -14.01 1.26 -25.35
N ARG A 31 -15.23 0.85 -24.92
CA ARG A 31 -16.46 1.57 -25.25
C ARG A 31 -16.45 3.02 -24.74
N ALA A 32 -15.99 3.24 -23.49
CA ALA A 32 -15.88 4.59 -22.95
C ALA A 32 -14.86 5.46 -23.70
N ALA A 33 -13.90 4.82 -24.38
CA ALA A 33 -12.88 5.50 -25.17
C ALA A 33 -13.30 5.79 -26.63
N GLU A 34 -14.38 5.18 -27.15
CA GLU A 34 -14.81 5.33 -28.57
C GLU A 34 -15.10 6.78 -28.95
N ASP A 35 -15.62 7.56 -28.01
CA ASP A 35 -16.04 8.95 -28.25
C ASP A 35 -14.86 9.92 -28.51
N GLY A 36 -13.60 9.52 -28.25
CA GLY A 36 -12.44 10.40 -28.47
C GLY A 36 -12.21 11.42 -27.35
N PRO A 37 -11.69 12.63 -27.65
CA PRO A 37 -11.42 13.65 -26.66
C PRO A 37 -12.68 14.09 -25.89
N ARG A 38 -12.61 14.10 -24.56
CA ARG A 38 -13.81 14.25 -23.72
C ARG A 38 -14.56 15.57 -23.95
N ARG A 39 -13.83 16.68 -24.10
CA ARG A 39 -14.46 17.99 -24.31
C ARG A 39 -15.28 18.09 -25.59
N ALA A 40 -14.94 17.31 -26.62
CA ALA A 40 -15.67 17.33 -27.87
C ALA A 40 -17.14 16.89 -27.75
N HIS A 41 -17.48 16.19 -26.66
CA HIS A 41 -18.83 15.64 -26.41
C HIS A 41 -19.62 16.44 -25.38
N LEU A 42 -19.01 17.44 -24.73
CA LEU A 42 -19.72 18.34 -23.84
C LEU A 42 -20.59 19.33 -24.61
N SER A 43 -21.82 19.54 -24.19
CA SER A 43 -22.65 20.64 -24.72
C SER A 43 -22.02 22.00 -24.42
N CYS A 44 -22.36 23.03 -25.19
CA CYS A 44 -21.87 24.39 -24.93
C CYS A 44 -22.19 24.85 -23.50
N GLY A 45 -23.35 24.49 -22.96
CA GLY A 45 -23.71 24.79 -21.58
C GLY A 45 -22.81 24.09 -20.57
N ASN A 46 -22.55 22.80 -20.75
CA ASN A 46 -21.66 22.03 -19.89
C ASN A 46 -20.22 22.59 -19.90
N GLN A 47 -19.71 22.91 -21.10
CA GLN A 47 -18.39 23.54 -21.25
C GLN A 47 -18.35 24.90 -20.54
N ALA A 48 -19.34 25.76 -20.75
CA ALA A 48 -19.40 27.07 -20.12
C ALA A 48 -19.39 26.97 -18.58
N HIS A 49 -20.14 26.01 -18.00
CA HIS A 49 -20.12 25.76 -16.56
C HIS A 49 -18.76 25.24 -16.08
N ALA A 50 -18.17 24.27 -16.78
CA ALA A 50 -16.87 23.67 -16.38
C ALA A 50 -15.72 24.70 -16.42
N TYR A 51 -15.81 25.71 -17.29
CA TYR A 51 -14.72 26.65 -17.54
C TYR A 51 -14.97 28.07 -17.02
N ALA A 52 -16.13 28.33 -16.42
CA ALA A 52 -16.55 29.66 -16.00
C ALA A 52 -15.53 30.36 -15.08
N ALA A 53 -14.85 29.61 -14.21
CA ALA A 53 -13.87 30.10 -13.26
C ALA A 53 -12.41 30.10 -13.78
N MET A 54 -12.19 29.73 -15.05
CA MET A 54 -10.84 29.64 -15.63
C MET A 54 -10.46 30.96 -16.31
N ASP A 55 -9.20 31.36 -16.19
CA ASP A 55 -8.65 32.50 -16.92
C ASP A 55 -8.42 32.15 -18.41
N ASP A 56 -8.20 30.88 -18.72
CA ASP A 56 -7.89 30.35 -20.07
C ASP A 56 -9.15 29.94 -20.86
N LYS A 57 -10.24 30.68 -20.77
CA LYS A 57 -11.53 30.31 -21.40
C LYS A 57 -11.42 30.03 -22.88
N ASP A 58 -10.64 30.83 -23.61
CA ASP A 58 -10.47 30.67 -25.06
C ASP A 58 -9.73 29.37 -25.40
N ASP A 59 -8.72 29.01 -24.60
CA ASP A 59 -8.00 27.73 -24.74
C ASP A 59 -8.88 26.54 -24.39
N MET A 60 -9.70 26.69 -23.36
CA MET A 60 -10.64 25.65 -22.92
C MET A 60 -11.79 25.45 -23.92
N ALA A 61 -12.21 26.46 -24.64
CA ALA A 61 -13.25 26.36 -25.66
C ALA A 61 -12.80 25.57 -26.90
N THR A 62 -11.49 25.39 -27.11
CA THR A 62 -10.97 24.61 -28.24
C THR A 62 -10.86 23.14 -27.84
N THR A 63 -11.13 22.23 -28.77
CA THR A 63 -10.94 20.77 -28.61
C THR A 63 -9.52 20.32 -28.98
N ARG A 64 -8.60 21.25 -29.23
CA ARG A 64 -7.24 20.97 -29.72
C ARG A 64 -6.21 20.76 -28.63
N LYS A 65 -6.45 21.30 -27.43
CA LYS A 65 -5.56 21.17 -26.29
C LYS A 65 -6.13 20.17 -25.29
N PRO A 66 -5.35 19.24 -24.75
CA PRO A 66 -5.84 18.35 -23.69
C PRO A 66 -6.14 19.13 -22.41
N ASN A 67 -7.15 18.69 -21.68
CA ASN A 67 -7.48 19.18 -20.35
C ASN A 67 -7.05 18.16 -19.28
N ILE A 68 -6.14 18.53 -18.41
CA ILE A 68 -5.59 17.67 -17.37
C ILE A 68 -6.31 17.96 -16.05
N GLY A 69 -6.91 16.93 -15.46
CA GLY A 69 -7.52 16.99 -14.12
C GLY A 69 -6.51 16.68 -13.03
N ILE A 70 -6.48 17.48 -11.95
CA ILE A 70 -5.72 17.18 -10.74
C ILE A 70 -6.66 16.63 -9.68
N VAL A 71 -6.39 15.41 -9.19
CA VAL A 71 -7.00 14.84 -8.00
C VAL A 71 -5.95 14.84 -6.90
N THR A 72 -6.17 15.62 -5.84
CA THR A 72 -5.15 15.84 -4.80
C THR A 72 -5.62 15.43 -3.42
N ALA A 73 -4.72 14.82 -2.64
CA ALA A 73 -4.91 14.48 -1.23
C ALA A 73 -4.28 15.55 -0.29
N TYR A 74 -4.03 16.76 -0.76
CA TYR A 74 -3.48 17.84 0.04
C TYR A 74 -4.28 18.07 1.34
N ASN A 75 -3.56 18.21 2.43
CA ASN A 75 -4.03 18.75 3.69
C ASN A 75 -2.82 19.16 4.57
N ASP A 76 -3.03 20.04 5.53
CA ASP A 76 -1.99 20.53 6.44
C ASP A 76 -1.69 19.59 7.60
N MET A 77 -2.65 18.73 7.95
CA MET A 77 -2.57 17.88 9.14
C MET A 77 -1.56 16.77 8.99
N LEU A 78 -1.39 16.23 7.77
CA LEU A 78 -0.55 15.07 7.51
C LEU A 78 0.74 15.50 6.80
N SER A 79 1.88 15.29 7.45
CA SER A 79 3.21 15.61 6.90
C SER A 79 3.44 15.06 5.49
N ALA A 80 2.89 13.88 5.20
CA ALA A 80 3.03 13.23 3.90
C ALA A 80 2.32 14.01 2.76
N HIS A 81 1.24 14.73 3.05
CA HIS A 81 0.39 15.37 2.06
C HIS A 81 0.52 16.89 2.02
N GLN A 82 1.08 17.50 3.06
CA GLN A 82 1.32 18.95 3.11
C GLN A 82 2.14 19.47 1.92
N PRO A 83 3.17 18.76 1.39
CA PRO A 83 3.91 19.25 0.23
C PRO A 83 3.06 19.52 -1.01
N TYR A 84 1.91 18.88 -1.15
CA TYR A 84 1.01 19.06 -2.30
C TYR A 84 0.36 20.44 -2.38
N GLU A 85 0.46 21.28 -1.34
CA GLU A 85 -0.04 22.66 -1.36
C GLU A 85 0.38 23.43 -2.60
N ARG A 86 1.66 23.30 -2.99
CA ARG A 86 2.25 24.09 -4.08
C ARG A 86 2.16 23.42 -5.46
N PHE A 87 1.81 22.13 -5.50
CA PHE A 87 1.82 21.36 -6.74
C PHE A 87 0.82 21.88 -7.79
N PRO A 88 -0.43 22.25 -7.45
CA PRO A 88 -1.38 22.73 -8.45
C PRO A 88 -0.86 23.91 -9.28
N ASP A 89 -0.17 24.87 -8.66
CA ASP A 89 0.36 26.05 -9.37
C ASP A 89 1.56 25.67 -10.26
N LEU A 90 2.44 24.80 -9.79
CA LEU A 90 3.53 24.25 -10.60
C LEU A 90 2.98 23.47 -11.80
N ILE A 91 1.98 22.62 -11.58
CA ILE A 91 1.35 21.78 -12.60
C ILE A 91 0.63 22.65 -13.64
N ARG A 92 -0.07 23.72 -13.24
CA ARG A 92 -0.71 24.65 -14.20
C ARG A 92 0.32 25.29 -15.12
N ARG A 93 1.42 25.81 -14.58
CA ARG A 93 2.50 26.40 -15.40
C ARG A 93 3.12 25.36 -16.36
N ALA A 94 3.42 24.17 -15.86
CA ALA A 94 3.97 23.08 -16.68
C ALA A 94 2.98 22.61 -17.76
N GLY A 95 1.69 22.50 -17.44
CA GLY A 95 0.65 22.12 -18.39
C GLY A 95 0.48 23.15 -19.51
N HIS A 96 0.45 24.44 -19.20
CA HIS A 96 0.42 25.50 -20.21
C HIS A 96 1.66 25.45 -21.11
N ALA A 97 2.85 25.25 -20.54
CA ALA A 97 4.07 25.11 -21.33
C ALA A 97 4.04 23.86 -22.24
N ALA A 98 3.37 22.79 -21.80
CA ALA A 98 3.15 21.56 -22.59
C ALA A 98 1.96 21.66 -23.59
N GLY A 99 1.29 22.83 -23.68
CA GLY A 99 0.16 23.04 -24.56
C GLY A 99 -1.15 22.43 -24.07
N ALA A 100 -1.27 22.17 -22.78
CA ALA A 100 -2.48 21.67 -22.12
C ALA A 100 -3.16 22.74 -21.28
N THR A 101 -4.44 22.54 -20.95
CA THR A 101 -5.13 23.24 -19.85
C THR A 101 -5.17 22.35 -18.62
N VAL A 102 -5.24 22.95 -17.42
CA VAL A 102 -5.17 22.21 -16.17
C VAL A 102 -6.19 22.74 -15.17
N GLN A 103 -6.94 21.84 -14.57
CA GLN A 103 -7.90 22.16 -13.50
C GLN A 103 -7.71 21.23 -12.31
N VAL A 104 -7.86 21.75 -11.10
CA VAL A 104 -8.07 20.91 -9.92
C VAL A 104 -9.48 20.31 -10.02
N ALA A 105 -9.55 19.00 -10.30
CA ALA A 105 -10.81 18.26 -10.43
C ALA A 105 -11.49 18.07 -9.07
N GLY A 106 -10.69 17.85 -8.03
CA GLY A 106 -11.17 17.71 -6.66
C GLY A 106 -10.09 17.34 -5.67
N GLY A 107 -10.40 17.49 -4.39
CA GLY A 107 -9.63 16.98 -3.26
C GLY A 107 -10.21 15.66 -2.76
N VAL A 108 -9.35 14.78 -2.29
CA VAL A 108 -9.75 13.56 -1.56
C VAL A 108 -9.28 13.67 -0.11
N PRO A 109 -10.02 13.09 0.86
CA PRO A 109 -9.55 13.04 2.23
C PRO A 109 -8.31 12.16 2.33
N ALA A 110 -7.54 12.31 3.43
CA ALA A 110 -6.47 11.40 3.77
C ALA A 110 -6.51 11.10 5.26
N MET A 111 -6.26 9.83 5.63
CA MET A 111 -6.18 9.40 7.02
C MET A 111 -4.83 8.73 7.26
N CYS A 112 -4.13 9.16 8.31
CA CYS A 112 -2.84 8.62 8.70
C CYS A 112 -2.98 7.76 9.96
N ASP A 113 -2.59 6.49 9.86
CA ASP A 113 -2.62 5.56 10.98
C ASP A 113 -1.67 5.99 12.13
N GLY A 114 -0.62 6.75 11.82
CA GLY A 114 0.24 7.34 12.84
C GLY A 114 -0.49 8.35 13.74
N VAL A 115 -1.42 9.13 13.18
CA VAL A 115 -2.22 10.10 13.93
C VAL A 115 -3.37 9.42 14.69
N THR A 116 -3.99 8.40 14.10
CA THR A 116 -5.17 7.74 14.67
C THR A 116 -4.84 6.51 15.51
N GLN A 117 -3.55 6.17 15.65
CA GLN A 117 -3.09 4.99 16.40
C GLN A 117 -3.63 4.99 17.84
N GLY A 118 -4.32 3.91 18.23
CA GLY A 118 -4.93 3.76 19.55
C GLY A 118 -6.15 4.68 19.79
N ARG A 119 -6.69 5.31 18.75
CA ARG A 119 -7.89 6.17 18.84
C ARG A 119 -9.07 5.48 18.16
N PRO A 120 -10.32 5.76 18.57
CA PRO A 120 -11.51 5.18 17.93
C PRO A 120 -11.59 5.45 16.43
N GLY A 121 -11.08 6.58 15.94
CA GLY A 121 -11.03 6.91 14.51
C GLY A 121 -10.20 5.94 13.67
N MET A 122 -9.34 5.11 14.27
CA MET A 122 -8.60 4.07 13.55
C MET A 122 -9.54 3.05 12.86
N GLU A 123 -10.72 2.81 13.40
CA GLU A 123 -11.72 1.90 12.81
C GLU A 123 -12.23 2.37 11.44
N LEU A 124 -12.08 3.66 11.13
CA LEU A 124 -12.49 4.25 9.86
C LEU A 124 -11.35 4.27 8.83
N SER A 125 -10.13 3.92 9.25
CA SER A 125 -8.93 4.10 8.44
C SER A 125 -8.95 3.26 7.16
N LEU A 126 -9.28 1.97 7.22
CA LEU A 126 -9.35 1.13 6.02
C LEU A 126 -10.41 1.64 5.03
N PHE A 127 -11.57 1.99 5.53
CA PHE A 127 -12.67 2.50 4.69
C PHE A 127 -12.35 3.85 4.03
N SER A 128 -11.40 4.62 4.56
CA SER A 128 -10.93 5.84 3.90
C SER A 128 -10.39 5.58 2.50
N ARG A 129 -9.83 4.39 2.22
CA ARG A 129 -9.41 3.95 0.89
C ARG A 129 -10.57 4.00 -0.11
N ASP A 130 -11.69 3.43 0.29
CA ASP A 130 -12.88 3.33 -0.56
C ASP A 130 -13.58 4.70 -0.69
N VAL A 131 -13.58 5.51 0.37
CA VAL A 131 -14.04 6.91 0.33
C VAL A 131 -13.18 7.75 -0.64
N ILE A 132 -11.86 7.57 -0.63
CA ILE A 132 -10.93 8.23 -1.55
C ILE A 132 -11.25 7.83 -3.00
N ALA A 133 -11.48 6.54 -3.24
CA ALA A 133 -11.87 6.05 -4.57
C ALA A 133 -13.19 6.66 -5.04
N LEU A 134 -14.20 6.73 -4.16
CA LEU A 134 -15.48 7.36 -4.46
C LEU A 134 -15.34 8.87 -4.71
N ALA A 135 -14.58 9.59 -3.86
CA ALA A 135 -14.38 11.03 -4.01
C ALA A 135 -13.66 11.38 -5.33
N ALA A 136 -12.61 10.62 -5.67
CA ALA A 136 -11.93 10.74 -6.97
C ALA A 136 -12.88 10.39 -8.12
N GLY A 137 -13.71 9.35 -7.96
CA GLY A 137 -14.73 8.96 -8.93
C GLY A 137 -15.75 10.06 -9.19
N VAL A 138 -16.22 10.76 -8.14
CA VAL A 138 -17.11 11.92 -8.29
C VAL A 138 -16.44 13.01 -9.13
N ALA A 139 -15.18 13.34 -8.87
CA ALA A 139 -14.43 14.34 -9.63
C ALA A 139 -14.31 13.95 -11.11
N LEU A 140 -13.95 12.70 -11.41
CA LEU A 140 -13.76 12.19 -12.77
C LEU A 140 -15.07 12.01 -13.55
N SER A 141 -16.19 11.81 -12.83
CA SER A 141 -17.53 11.63 -13.45
C SER A 141 -18.05 12.88 -14.15
N HIS A 142 -17.39 14.05 -14.00
CA HIS A 142 -17.69 15.24 -14.80
C HIS A 142 -17.30 15.08 -16.27
N ASP A 143 -16.46 14.08 -16.59
CA ASP A 143 -16.11 13.64 -17.93
C ASP A 143 -15.55 14.77 -18.82
N CYS A 144 -14.78 15.67 -18.23
CA CYS A 144 -14.20 16.84 -18.92
C CYS A 144 -12.66 16.83 -18.97
N PHE A 145 -12.03 15.73 -18.54
CA PHE A 145 -10.58 15.58 -18.52
C PHE A 145 -10.10 14.52 -19.51
N ASP A 146 -9.03 14.86 -20.25
CA ASP A 146 -8.38 13.98 -21.21
C ASP A 146 -7.30 13.11 -20.56
N SER A 147 -6.77 13.53 -19.39
CA SER A 147 -5.93 12.74 -18.49
C SER A 147 -6.09 13.24 -17.06
N ALA A 148 -5.64 12.44 -16.09
CA ALA A 148 -5.67 12.78 -14.68
C ALA A 148 -4.28 12.63 -14.03
N LEU A 149 -3.92 13.63 -13.21
CA LEU A 149 -2.78 13.60 -12.30
C LEU A 149 -3.28 13.31 -10.90
N TYR A 150 -2.74 12.26 -10.29
CA TYR A 150 -3.07 11.84 -8.94
C TYR A 150 -1.97 12.23 -7.97
N LEU A 151 -2.27 13.16 -7.07
CA LEU A 151 -1.35 13.65 -6.04
C LEU A 151 -1.68 12.98 -4.72
N GLY A 152 -1.04 11.86 -4.44
CA GLY A 152 -1.26 11.09 -3.23
C GLY A 152 -0.09 10.17 -2.93
N VAL A 153 0.16 10.00 -1.65
CA VAL A 153 1.14 9.08 -1.08
C VAL A 153 0.47 8.36 0.11
N CYS A 154 1.21 7.51 0.81
CA CYS A 154 0.74 6.90 2.06
C CYS A 154 -0.20 5.68 1.89
N ASP A 155 -0.72 5.17 3.03
CA ASP A 155 -1.30 3.81 3.17
C ASP A 155 -2.53 3.54 2.30
N LYS A 156 -3.60 4.30 2.51
CA LYS A 156 -4.91 4.10 1.88
C LYS A 156 -5.11 4.99 0.68
N ILE A 157 -4.34 6.10 0.63
CA ILE A 157 -4.52 7.13 -0.39
C ILE A 157 -4.11 6.59 -1.76
N VAL A 158 -2.92 6.02 -1.87
CA VAL A 158 -2.46 5.42 -3.14
C VAL A 158 -3.42 4.33 -3.62
N PRO A 159 -3.78 3.32 -2.81
CA PRO A 159 -4.73 2.30 -3.25
C PRO A 159 -6.10 2.88 -3.65
N GLY A 160 -6.62 3.86 -2.91
CA GLY A 160 -7.90 4.50 -3.25
C GLY A 160 -7.84 5.23 -4.58
N LEU A 161 -6.76 5.96 -4.84
CA LEU A 161 -6.56 6.65 -6.13
C LEU A 161 -6.33 5.67 -7.28
N VAL A 162 -5.63 4.54 -7.06
CA VAL A 162 -5.46 3.49 -8.08
C VAL A 162 -6.80 2.83 -8.41
N ILE A 163 -7.65 2.54 -7.41
CA ILE A 163 -9.01 2.02 -7.62
C ILE A 163 -9.81 2.99 -8.50
N ALA A 164 -9.76 4.30 -8.23
CA ALA A 164 -10.42 5.29 -9.06
C ALA A 164 -9.86 5.33 -10.49
N ALA A 165 -8.53 5.37 -10.65
CA ALA A 165 -7.88 5.36 -11.95
C ALA A 165 -8.24 4.10 -12.77
N ALA A 166 -8.28 2.92 -12.12
CA ALA A 166 -8.69 1.68 -12.75
C ALA A 166 -10.18 1.71 -13.15
N THR A 167 -11.05 2.24 -12.29
CA THR A 167 -12.49 2.36 -12.58
C THR A 167 -12.76 3.24 -13.81
N PHE A 168 -11.99 4.33 -13.95
CA PHE A 168 -11.98 5.22 -15.12
C PHE A 168 -10.85 4.86 -16.08
N GLY A 169 -10.59 3.58 -16.27
CA GLY A 169 -9.41 3.05 -16.98
C GLY A 169 -9.23 3.50 -18.42
N HIS A 170 -10.21 4.13 -19.05
CA HIS A 170 -10.10 4.78 -20.37
C HIS A 170 -9.39 6.14 -20.29
N VAL A 171 -9.28 6.75 -19.11
CA VAL A 171 -8.57 8.02 -18.88
C VAL A 171 -7.11 7.71 -18.56
N PRO A 172 -6.15 8.31 -19.27
CA PRO A 172 -4.75 8.26 -18.90
C PRO A 172 -4.49 8.76 -17.49
N ALA A 173 -3.63 8.08 -16.73
CA ALA A 173 -3.32 8.38 -15.35
C ALA A 173 -1.82 8.49 -15.11
N VAL A 174 -1.38 9.56 -14.45
CA VAL A 174 -0.01 9.72 -13.95
C VAL A 174 -0.07 10.02 -12.46
N PHE A 175 0.69 9.28 -11.68
CA PHE A 175 0.79 9.48 -10.24
C PHE A 175 2.07 10.25 -9.93
N ILE A 176 1.95 11.30 -9.10
CA ILE A 176 3.07 12.15 -8.73
C ILE A 176 3.26 12.10 -7.21
N PRO A 177 4.33 11.45 -6.73
CA PRO A 177 4.60 11.35 -5.30
C PRO A 177 5.14 12.66 -4.72
N ALA A 178 4.82 12.96 -3.46
CA ALA A 178 5.47 14.02 -2.70
C ALA A 178 6.88 13.63 -2.25
N GLY A 179 7.08 12.36 -1.94
CA GLY A 179 8.34 11.79 -1.46
C GLY A 179 8.43 11.66 0.05
N PRO A 180 9.46 10.95 0.55
CA PRO A 180 9.71 10.79 1.98
C PRO A 180 10.32 12.05 2.58
N MET A 181 10.10 12.28 3.90
CA MET A 181 10.86 13.30 4.63
C MET A 181 12.35 12.90 4.69
N PRO A 182 13.27 13.86 4.89
CA PRO A 182 14.67 13.54 5.18
C PRO A 182 14.80 12.65 6.41
N SER A 183 15.93 11.92 6.51
CA SER A 183 16.21 11.06 7.67
C SER A 183 16.29 11.89 8.96
N GLY A 184 15.62 11.41 10.01
CA GLY A 184 15.63 11.98 11.35
C GLY A 184 16.28 11.03 12.36
N LEU A 185 15.71 10.96 13.57
CA LEU A 185 16.16 10.00 14.58
C LEU A 185 16.13 8.57 14.03
N PRO A 186 17.22 7.78 14.18
CA PRO A 186 17.27 6.39 13.73
C PRO A 186 16.09 5.54 14.26
N ASN A 187 15.59 4.64 13.42
CA ASN A 187 14.39 3.87 13.74
C ASN A 187 14.55 2.92 14.94
N ASP A 188 15.75 2.38 15.15
CA ASP A 188 16.09 1.54 16.29
C ASP A 188 16.12 2.36 17.60
N GLU A 189 16.66 3.56 17.58
CA GLU A 189 16.64 4.48 18.74
C GLU A 189 15.20 4.85 19.11
N LYS A 190 14.39 5.22 18.12
CA LYS A 190 12.96 5.48 18.35
C LYS A 190 12.24 4.26 18.93
N SER A 191 12.49 3.07 18.37
CA SER A 191 11.89 1.82 18.83
C SER A 191 12.30 1.52 20.29
N LYS A 192 13.56 1.74 20.64
CA LYS A 192 14.07 1.58 22.01
C LYS A 192 13.35 2.50 22.99
N VAL A 193 13.20 3.80 22.65
CA VAL A 193 12.47 4.74 23.52
C VAL A 193 11.00 4.33 23.70
N ARG A 194 10.34 3.85 22.65
CA ARG A 194 8.97 3.32 22.73
C ARG A 194 8.87 2.09 23.64
N GLN A 195 9.83 1.17 23.59
CA GLN A 195 9.89 -0.01 24.47
C GLN A 195 10.13 0.41 25.92
N GLN A 196 11.08 1.32 26.16
CA GLN A 196 11.35 1.86 27.49
C GLN A 196 10.13 2.58 28.08
N PHE A 197 9.40 3.34 27.27
CA PHE A 197 8.15 3.95 27.71
C PHE A 197 7.08 2.91 28.04
N ALA A 198 6.92 1.88 27.21
CA ALA A 198 5.99 0.78 27.48
C ALA A 198 6.34 -0.01 28.74
N ALA A 199 7.65 -0.14 29.05
CA ALA A 199 8.14 -0.76 30.28
C ALA A 199 8.07 0.15 31.51
N GLY A 200 7.74 1.44 31.34
CA GLY A 200 7.70 2.43 32.42
C GLY A 200 9.08 2.96 32.84
N GLU A 201 10.12 2.75 32.02
CA GLU A 201 11.51 3.16 32.32
C GLU A 201 11.75 4.65 31.96
N VAL A 202 10.99 5.20 31.02
CA VAL A 202 11.07 6.61 30.63
C VAL A 202 9.70 7.28 30.65
N GLY A 203 9.67 8.61 30.83
CA GLY A 203 8.45 9.40 30.87
C GLY A 203 7.99 9.87 29.47
N ARG A 204 6.82 10.52 29.46
CA ARG A 204 6.18 11.06 28.26
C ARG A 204 7.07 12.05 27.50
N ASP A 205 7.84 12.88 28.21
CA ASP A 205 8.68 13.91 27.58
C ASP A 205 9.80 13.29 26.74
N ALA A 206 10.43 12.23 27.22
CA ALA A 206 11.44 11.50 26.47
C ALA A 206 10.84 10.83 25.20
N LEU A 207 9.65 10.24 25.33
CA LEU A 207 8.95 9.68 24.19
C LEU A 207 8.59 10.76 23.18
N MET A 208 8.03 11.91 23.63
CA MET A 208 7.67 13.02 22.75
C MET A 208 8.88 13.56 22.01
N ALA A 209 10.02 13.75 22.70
CA ALA A 209 11.25 14.22 22.08
C ALA A 209 11.74 13.26 20.97
N ALA A 210 11.70 11.95 21.19
CA ALA A 210 12.09 10.96 20.18
C ALA A 210 11.13 10.92 18.99
N GLU A 211 9.81 11.04 19.24
CA GLU A 211 8.80 11.11 18.16
C GLU A 211 8.97 12.36 17.32
N MET A 212 9.17 13.52 17.92
CA MET A 212 9.40 14.79 17.21
C MET A 212 10.70 14.79 16.41
N ALA A 213 11.76 14.16 16.91
CA ALA A 213 13.02 14.01 16.19
C ALA A 213 12.92 13.01 15.02
N SER A 214 11.93 12.10 15.05
CA SER A 214 11.66 11.14 13.97
C SER A 214 10.73 11.69 12.90
N TYR A 215 9.75 12.50 13.29
CA TYR A 215 8.73 13.09 12.39
C TYR A 215 8.88 14.62 12.40
N HIS A 216 9.93 15.10 11.72
CA HIS A 216 10.43 16.47 11.89
C HIS A 216 10.19 17.41 10.71
N SER A 217 9.65 16.90 9.57
CA SER A 217 9.50 17.70 8.35
C SER A 217 8.39 17.17 7.43
N PRO A 218 7.99 17.94 6.40
CA PRO A 218 7.07 17.44 5.37
C PRO A 218 7.62 16.21 4.63
N GLY A 219 6.74 15.29 4.24
CA GLY A 219 7.04 14.07 3.53
C GLY A 219 6.48 12.83 4.23
N THR A 220 6.54 11.66 3.58
CA THR A 220 6.14 10.40 4.20
C THR A 220 7.13 9.98 5.30
N CYS A 221 6.65 9.14 6.23
CA CYS A 221 7.54 8.50 7.21
C CYS A 221 8.70 7.79 6.51
N THR A 222 9.87 7.73 7.16
CA THR A 222 11.08 7.15 6.53
C THR A 222 11.22 5.64 6.70
N PHE A 223 10.48 5.02 7.62
CA PHE A 223 10.48 3.55 7.75
C PHE A 223 9.72 2.87 6.61
N TYR A 224 10.05 1.61 6.32
CA TYR A 224 9.47 0.88 5.19
C TYR A 224 8.15 0.20 5.58
N GLY A 225 7.15 1.00 5.97
CA GLY A 225 5.77 0.57 6.18
C GLY A 225 4.95 0.63 4.89
N THR A 226 3.62 0.65 5.04
CA THR A 226 2.68 0.63 3.90
C THR A 226 2.82 1.86 3.01
N ALA A 227 3.11 3.03 3.58
CA ALA A 227 3.32 4.27 2.82
C ALA A 227 4.42 4.12 1.76
N ASN A 228 5.60 3.68 2.14
CA ASN A 228 6.74 3.54 1.24
C ASN A 228 6.65 2.28 0.37
N SER A 229 5.99 1.22 0.85
CA SER A 229 5.68 0.05 0.03
C SER A 229 4.75 0.41 -1.13
N ASN A 230 3.78 1.30 -0.93
CA ASN A 230 2.95 1.83 -2.02
C ASN A 230 3.78 2.66 -3.02
N GLN A 231 4.75 3.45 -2.56
CA GLN A 231 5.62 4.21 -3.47
C GLN A 231 6.47 3.28 -4.35
N MET A 232 7.05 2.24 -3.76
CA MET A 232 7.73 1.17 -4.51
C MET A 232 6.80 0.53 -5.53
N LEU A 233 5.60 0.15 -5.10
CA LEU A 233 4.59 -0.48 -5.94
C LEU A 233 4.31 0.34 -7.20
N MET A 234 4.20 1.66 -7.08
CA MET A 234 3.88 2.54 -8.20
C MET A 234 4.97 2.57 -9.27
N GLU A 235 6.24 2.44 -8.91
CA GLU A 235 7.32 2.28 -9.91
C GLU A 235 7.34 0.88 -10.51
N PHE A 236 7.20 -0.18 -9.70
CA PHE A 236 7.17 -1.55 -10.20
C PHE A 236 5.97 -1.84 -11.12
N MET A 237 4.87 -1.13 -10.95
CA MET A 237 3.69 -1.21 -11.80
C MET A 237 3.70 -0.21 -12.97
N GLY A 238 4.73 0.61 -13.09
CA GLY A 238 4.87 1.56 -14.20
C GLY A 238 3.93 2.78 -14.14
N LEU A 239 3.49 3.19 -12.95
CA LEU A 239 2.56 4.32 -12.72
C LEU A 239 3.25 5.60 -12.21
N HIS A 240 4.48 5.50 -11.68
CA HIS A 240 5.38 6.62 -11.40
C HIS A 240 6.40 6.79 -12.52
N LEU A 241 6.99 7.97 -12.65
CA LEU A 241 8.19 8.13 -13.46
C LEU A 241 9.38 7.42 -12.80
N PRO A 242 10.33 6.88 -13.59
CA PRO A 242 11.50 6.18 -13.08
C PRO A 242 12.27 6.99 -12.02
N GLY A 243 12.60 6.35 -10.90
CA GLY A 243 13.39 6.95 -9.82
C GLY A 243 12.70 8.05 -9.02
N SER A 244 11.39 8.27 -9.23
CA SER A 244 10.68 9.39 -8.62
C SER A 244 10.18 9.12 -7.19
N SER A 245 9.98 7.87 -6.80
CA SER A 245 9.25 7.52 -5.57
C SER A 245 9.89 8.05 -4.29
N PHE A 246 11.22 8.03 -4.18
CA PHE A 246 11.94 8.37 -2.94
C PHE A 246 12.76 9.67 -3.01
N VAL A 247 12.47 10.53 -3.96
CA VAL A 247 13.02 11.89 -3.98
C VAL A 247 12.29 12.73 -2.95
N ASN A 248 13.03 13.41 -2.06
CA ASN A 248 12.45 14.21 -0.98
C ASN A 248 11.61 15.37 -1.51
N PRO A 249 10.56 15.80 -0.77
CA PRO A 249 9.76 16.97 -1.12
C PRO A 249 10.56 18.28 -1.03
N ASN A 250 10.05 19.31 -1.68
CA ASN A 250 10.61 20.66 -1.66
C ASN A 250 12.07 20.75 -2.18
N THR A 251 12.46 19.82 -3.07
CA THR A 251 13.76 19.85 -3.76
C THR A 251 13.58 20.23 -5.23
N PRO A 252 14.60 20.86 -5.87
CA PRO A 252 14.53 21.16 -7.30
C PRO A 252 14.30 19.91 -8.17
N LEU A 253 14.88 18.77 -7.77
CA LEU A 253 14.66 17.51 -8.46
C LEU A 253 13.20 17.05 -8.38
N ARG A 254 12.54 17.20 -7.22
CA ARG A 254 11.12 16.89 -7.06
C ARG A 254 10.25 17.78 -7.94
N GLU A 255 10.54 19.08 -8.02
CA GLU A 255 9.81 20.00 -8.88
C GLU A 255 9.97 19.63 -10.36
N ALA A 256 11.19 19.37 -10.81
CA ALA A 256 11.47 18.96 -12.18
C ALA A 256 10.80 17.62 -12.55
N LEU A 257 10.75 16.63 -11.63
CA LEU A 257 10.00 15.39 -11.80
C LEU A 257 8.49 15.63 -11.90
N THR A 258 7.97 16.59 -11.15
CA THR A 258 6.57 16.98 -11.26
C THR A 258 6.27 17.56 -12.63
N VAL A 259 7.12 18.46 -13.14
CA VAL A 259 7.00 19.03 -14.50
C VAL A 259 7.03 17.91 -15.55
N ALA A 260 7.99 16.99 -15.49
CA ALA A 260 8.08 15.87 -16.41
C ALA A 260 6.83 14.97 -16.36
N GLY A 261 6.24 14.76 -15.19
CA GLY A 261 4.98 14.04 -15.02
C GLY A 261 3.80 14.72 -15.72
N VAL A 262 3.75 16.06 -15.71
CA VAL A 262 2.73 16.85 -16.42
C VAL A 262 2.92 16.76 -17.94
N GLU A 263 4.14 16.91 -18.42
CA GLU A 263 4.48 16.75 -19.84
C GLU A 263 4.05 15.35 -20.34
N ARG A 264 4.31 14.33 -19.52
CA ARG A 264 3.89 12.96 -19.82
C ARG A 264 2.36 12.82 -19.83
N ALA A 265 1.66 13.39 -18.86
CA ALA A 265 0.20 13.36 -18.79
C ALA A 265 -0.46 14.03 -20.02
N ALA A 266 0.14 15.08 -20.57
CA ALA A 266 -0.32 15.71 -21.82
C ALA A 266 -0.07 14.81 -23.03
N ALA A 267 1.11 14.17 -23.12
CA ALA A 267 1.52 13.33 -24.24
C ALA A 267 0.69 12.05 -24.39
N ILE A 268 0.26 11.44 -23.27
CA ILE A 268 -0.50 10.16 -23.28
C ILE A 268 -2.00 10.34 -23.44
N THR A 269 -2.48 11.54 -23.70
CA THR A 269 -3.90 11.80 -24.04
C THR A 269 -4.20 11.41 -25.49
N ARG A 270 -5.49 11.35 -25.85
CA ARG A 270 -5.91 11.18 -27.26
C ARG A 270 -5.54 12.36 -28.17
N LEU A 271 -5.25 13.51 -27.60
CA LEU A 271 -4.77 14.70 -28.32
C LEU A 271 -3.23 14.76 -28.36
N GLY A 272 -2.56 13.87 -27.62
CA GLY A 272 -1.12 13.66 -27.69
C GLY A 272 -0.72 12.62 -28.74
N ASN A 273 0.56 12.27 -28.75
CA ASN A 273 1.13 11.34 -29.73
C ASN A 273 1.25 9.89 -29.23
N ASP A 274 0.89 9.62 -27.97
CA ASP A 274 1.17 8.34 -27.33
C ASP A 274 0.03 7.95 -26.37
N TYR A 275 -1.19 7.83 -26.90
CA TYR A 275 -2.36 7.53 -26.09
C TYR A 275 -2.19 6.26 -25.28
N LEU A 276 -2.30 6.40 -23.95
CA LEU A 276 -2.12 5.31 -22.99
C LEU A 276 -3.20 5.38 -21.89
N PRO A 277 -4.30 4.65 -22.01
CA PRO A 277 -5.31 4.58 -20.95
C PRO A 277 -4.79 3.84 -19.72
N ALA A 278 -5.23 4.24 -18.53
CA ALA A 278 -4.79 3.63 -17.27
C ALA A 278 -5.05 2.11 -17.20
N GLY A 279 -6.13 1.66 -17.82
CA GLY A 279 -6.49 0.24 -17.87
C GLY A 279 -5.54 -0.63 -18.69
N ASP A 280 -4.77 -0.03 -19.58
CA ASP A 280 -3.74 -0.73 -20.35
C ASP A 280 -2.42 -0.91 -19.56
N VAL A 281 -2.14 -0.01 -18.61
CA VAL A 281 -1.01 -0.12 -17.69
C VAL A 281 -1.31 -1.13 -16.58
N LEU A 282 -2.55 -1.12 -16.08
CA LEU A 282 -3.00 -1.95 -14.96
C LEU A 282 -3.45 -3.34 -15.45
N ASP A 283 -2.53 -4.11 -16.01
CA ASP A 283 -2.74 -5.50 -16.41
C ASP A 283 -2.20 -6.51 -15.37
N GLU A 284 -2.41 -7.80 -15.61
CA GLU A 284 -1.97 -8.85 -14.70
C GLU A 284 -0.44 -8.87 -14.50
N LYS A 285 0.34 -8.50 -15.52
CA LYS A 285 1.82 -8.45 -15.44
C LYS A 285 2.28 -7.30 -14.55
N ALA A 286 1.62 -6.13 -14.64
CA ALA A 286 1.90 -4.99 -13.78
C ALA A 286 1.63 -5.34 -12.29
N PHE A 287 0.52 -6.02 -12.00
CA PHE A 287 0.24 -6.48 -10.63
C PHE A 287 1.24 -7.52 -10.14
N VAL A 288 1.65 -8.47 -10.99
CA VAL A 288 2.71 -9.45 -10.66
C VAL A 288 4.03 -8.73 -10.39
N ASN A 289 4.43 -7.75 -11.20
CA ASN A 289 5.61 -6.92 -10.94
C ASN A 289 5.52 -6.20 -9.58
N GLY A 290 4.34 -5.71 -9.23
CA GLY A 290 4.09 -5.11 -7.92
C GLY A 290 4.29 -6.10 -6.77
N ILE A 291 3.81 -7.36 -6.90
CA ILE A 291 4.03 -8.42 -5.91
C ILE A 291 5.53 -8.77 -5.83
N VAL A 292 6.23 -8.87 -6.95
CA VAL A 292 7.69 -9.10 -6.99
C VAL A 292 8.43 -8.00 -6.21
N GLY A 293 8.11 -6.73 -6.45
CA GLY A 293 8.68 -5.61 -5.70
C GLY A 293 8.39 -5.70 -4.20
N LEU A 294 7.17 -6.09 -3.82
CA LEU A 294 6.79 -6.31 -2.42
C LEU A 294 7.68 -7.36 -1.74
N MET A 295 7.93 -8.49 -2.41
CA MET A 295 8.77 -9.57 -1.88
C MET A 295 10.24 -9.16 -1.82
N ALA A 296 10.77 -8.61 -2.90
CA ALA A 296 12.18 -8.22 -2.99
C ALA A 296 12.59 -7.14 -1.97
N THR A 297 11.67 -6.24 -1.64
CA THR A 297 11.89 -5.17 -0.65
C THR A 297 11.51 -5.56 0.78
N GLY A 298 10.81 -6.68 0.97
CA GLY A 298 10.23 -7.03 2.27
C GLY A 298 9.21 -5.99 2.76
N GLY A 299 8.34 -5.52 1.85
CA GLY A 299 7.37 -4.48 2.12
C GLY A 299 6.22 -4.88 3.06
N SER A 300 5.24 -4.00 3.19
CA SER A 300 4.14 -4.15 4.15
C SER A 300 3.15 -5.25 3.78
N THR A 301 2.78 -6.08 4.75
CA THR A 301 1.72 -7.09 4.63
C THR A 301 0.35 -6.51 4.30
N ASN A 302 0.10 -5.23 4.58
CA ASN A 302 -1.16 -4.57 4.18
C ASN A 302 -1.36 -4.57 2.65
N LEU A 303 -0.29 -4.69 1.85
CA LEU A 303 -0.41 -4.80 0.40
C LEU A 303 -1.05 -6.12 -0.06
N VAL A 304 -1.00 -7.18 0.76
CA VAL A 304 -1.73 -8.43 0.48
C VAL A 304 -3.25 -8.22 0.48
N MET A 305 -3.71 -7.15 1.11
CA MET A 305 -5.12 -6.73 1.08
C MET A 305 -5.36 -5.60 0.04
N HIS A 306 -4.45 -4.63 -0.07
CA HIS A 306 -4.66 -3.50 -0.96
C HIS A 306 -4.51 -3.87 -2.45
N LEU A 307 -3.53 -4.71 -2.80
CA LEU A 307 -3.33 -5.16 -4.18
C LEU A 307 -4.54 -5.90 -4.75
N PRO A 308 -5.18 -6.87 -4.05
CA PRO A 308 -6.42 -7.48 -4.53
C PRO A 308 -7.54 -6.47 -4.79
N ALA A 309 -7.72 -5.46 -3.94
CA ALA A 309 -8.73 -4.42 -4.15
C ALA A 309 -8.42 -3.57 -5.40
N MET A 310 -7.17 -3.15 -5.58
CA MET A 310 -6.73 -2.40 -6.77
C MET A 310 -6.88 -3.23 -8.05
N ALA A 311 -6.47 -4.48 -8.02
CA ALA A 311 -6.52 -5.40 -9.15
C ALA A 311 -7.98 -5.68 -9.58
N ARG A 312 -8.87 -5.88 -8.61
CA ARG A 312 -10.30 -6.11 -8.86
C ARG A 312 -10.93 -4.93 -9.60
N ALA A 313 -10.55 -3.69 -9.29
CA ALA A 313 -11.00 -2.50 -10.01
C ALA A 313 -10.60 -2.50 -11.49
N ALA A 314 -9.49 -3.16 -11.84
CA ALA A 314 -9.00 -3.37 -13.20
C ALA A 314 -9.49 -4.71 -13.82
N GLY A 315 -10.39 -5.43 -13.15
CA GLY A 315 -10.89 -6.72 -13.59
C GLY A 315 -9.91 -7.89 -13.41
N VAL A 316 -8.82 -7.69 -12.66
CA VAL A 316 -7.81 -8.72 -12.34
C VAL A 316 -8.10 -9.29 -10.95
N LEU A 317 -8.08 -10.61 -10.81
CA LEU A 317 -8.36 -11.31 -9.55
C LEU A 317 -7.08 -11.91 -8.99
N LEU A 318 -6.59 -11.36 -7.88
CA LEU A 318 -5.46 -11.88 -7.11
C LEU A 318 -5.95 -12.75 -5.95
N ASP A 319 -5.15 -13.73 -5.58
CA ASP A 319 -5.35 -14.59 -4.41
C ASP A 319 -4.09 -14.60 -3.53
N ILE A 320 -4.24 -14.89 -2.25
CA ILE A 320 -3.12 -15.03 -1.29
C ILE A 320 -2.06 -16.02 -1.78
N GLU A 321 -2.46 -17.10 -2.47
CA GLU A 321 -1.56 -18.09 -3.04
C GLU A 321 -0.61 -17.49 -4.08
N ASP A 322 -1.05 -16.48 -4.84
CA ASP A 322 -0.19 -15.80 -5.81
C ASP A 322 0.97 -15.08 -5.11
N PHE A 323 0.69 -14.45 -3.97
CA PHE A 323 1.70 -13.80 -3.15
C PHE A 323 2.67 -14.81 -2.52
N HIS A 324 2.15 -15.93 -2.04
CA HIS A 324 2.96 -17.00 -1.47
C HIS A 324 3.93 -17.59 -2.50
N ASP A 325 3.44 -17.98 -3.67
CA ASP A 325 4.25 -18.61 -4.73
C ASP A 325 5.34 -17.64 -5.25
N ILE A 326 5.02 -16.35 -5.41
CA ILE A 326 6.02 -15.34 -5.78
C ILE A 326 7.04 -15.16 -4.65
N SER A 327 6.61 -15.14 -3.38
CA SER A 327 7.49 -15.03 -2.22
C SER A 327 8.51 -16.17 -2.13
N GLU A 328 8.13 -17.39 -2.53
CA GLU A 328 9.04 -18.53 -2.53
C GLU A 328 10.14 -18.44 -3.61
N SER A 329 9.92 -17.65 -4.65
CA SER A 329 10.81 -17.53 -5.80
C SER A 329 11.61 -16.24 -5.84
N VAL A 330 11.10 -15.17 -5.23
CA VAL A 330 11.72 -13.85 -5.23
C VAL A 330 12.48 -13.64 -3.93
N PRO A 331 13.81 -13.38 -3.98
CA PRO A 331 14.62 -13.22 -2.78
C PRO A 331 14.41 -11.86 -2.13
N LEU A 332 14.67 -11.78 -0.81
CA LEU A 332 14.74 -10.52 -0.08
C LEU A 332 16.05 -9.80 -0.39
N MET A 333 16.00 -8.70 -1.13
CA MET A 333 17.17 -7.95 -1.59
C MET A 333 17.47 -6.73 -0.72
N ALA A 334 16.49 -6.24 0.06
CA ALA A 334 16.64 -5.00 0.84
C ALA A 334 16.45 -5.22 2.35
N ARG A 335 17.27 -4.50 3.14
CA ARG A 335 17.16 -4.40 4.59
C ARG A 335 16.86 -2.97 5.02
N VAL A 336 15.61 -2.56 4.84
CA VAL A 336 15.07 -1.29 5.32
C VAL A 336 14.23 -1.57 6.57
N TYR A 337 14.23 -0.68 7.56
CA TYR A 337 13.48 -0.92 8.80
C TYR A 337 12.00 -1.25 8.54
N PRO A 338 11.46 -2.35 9.09
CA PRO A 338 11.94 -3.16 10.22
C PRO A 338 12.86 -4.35 9.87
N ASN A 339 13.11 -4.66 8.59
CA ASN A 339 13.98 -5.78 8.20
C ASN A 339 15.48 -5.47 8.46
N GLY A 340 15.83 -4.20 8.61
CA GLY A 340 17.17 -3.70 8.91
C GLY A 340 17.09 -2.38 9.69
N LEU A 341 18.19 -1.65 9.79
CA LEU A 341 18.28 -0.38 10.52
C LEU A 341 18.09 0.85 9.60
N ALA A 342 18.39 0.71 8.32
CA ALA A 342 18.31 1.77 7.33
C ALA A 342 16.86 2.27 7.14
N ASP A 343 16.72 3.52 6.77
CA ASP A 343 15.46 4.08 6.28
C ASP A 343 15.40 4.14 4.74
N VAL A 344 14.30 4.64 4.17
CA VAL A 344 14.10 4.70 2.72
C VAL A 344 15.05 5.65 2.00
N ASN A 345 15.56 6.71 2.67
CA ASN A 345 16.54 7.60 2.07
C ASN A 345 17.90 6.88 1.92
N HIS A 346 18.30 6.09 2.92
CA HIS A 346 19.50 5.25 2.85
C HIS A 346 19.34 4.16 1.79
N PHE A 347 18.15 3.56 1.66
CA PHE A 347 17.86 2.59 0.62
C PHE A 347 17.98 3.22 -0.78
N HIS A 348 17.39 4.40 -0.97
CA HIS A 348 17.48 5.13 -2.23
C HIS A 348 18.93 5.46 -2.58
N ALA A 349 19.72 5.93 -1.61
CA ALA A 349 21.14 6.20 -1.78
C ALA A 349 22.00 4.95 -2.05
N ALA A 350 21.55 3.76 -1.64
CA ALA A 350 22.25 2.49 -1.91
C ALA A 350 22.06 1.95 -3.34
N GLY A 351 21.24 2.60 -4.17
CA GLY A 351 20.87 2.21 -5.53
C GLY A 351 19.36 2.09 -5.74
N GLY A 352 18.59 2.01 -4.66
CA GLY A 352 17.14 2.12 -4.66
C GLY A 352 16.40 1.15 -5.56
N LEU A 353 15.25 1.61 -6.08
CA LEU A 353 14.37 0.77 -6.91
C LEU A 353 14.98 0.50 -8.29
N GLY A 354 15.69 1.45 -8.88
CA GLY A 354 16.30 1.26 -10.21
C GLY A 354 17.30 0.11 -10.26
N TYR A 355 18.18 0.01 -9.25
CA TYR A 355 19.08 -1.12 -9.09
C TYR A 355 18.31 -2.46 -8.93
N MET A 356 17.29 -2.48 -8.06
CA MET A 356 16.51 -3.70 -7.82
C MET A 356 15.77 -4.18 -9.08
N ILE A 357 15.13 -3.26 -9.80
CA ILE A 357 14.44 -3.57 -11.06
C ILE A 357 15.43 -4.17 -12.05
N GLY A 358 16.62 -3.58 -12.21
CA GLY A 358 17.67 -4.11 -13.08
C GLY A 358 18.06 -5.55 -12.73
N GLN A 359 18.34 -5.82 -11.45
CA GLN A 359 18.69 -7.15 -10.95
C GLN A 359 17.56 -8.19 -11.14
N LEU A 360 16.31 -7.79 -10.89
CA LEU A 360 15.15 -8.68 -11.05
C LEU A 360 14.86 -8.98 -12.53
N LEU A 361 15.02 -8.01 -13.42
CA LEU A 361 14.90 -8.21 -14.87
C LEU A 361 16.01 -9.14 -15.37
N GLU A 362 17.26 -8.93 -14.97
CA GLU A 362 18.39 -9.77 -15.34
C GLU A 362 18.20 -11.22 -14.88
N ALA A 363 17.63 -11.42 -13.70
CA ALA A 363 17.30 -12.75 -13.16
C ALA A 363 16.04 -13.37 -13.78
N GLY A 364 15.30 -12.64 -14.61
CA GLY A 364 14.01 -13.09 -15.16
C GLY A 364 12.89 -13.19 -14.12
N LEU A 365 13.01 -12.51 -12.98
CA LEU A 365 12.05 -12.53 -11.88
C LEU A 365 10.96 -11.46 -12.01
N MET A 366 10.95 -10.70 -13.10
CA MET A 366 10.04 -9.60 -13.34
C MET A 366 9.64 -9.54 -14.82
N HIS A 367 8.39 -9.20 -15.11
CA HIS A 367 7.95 -8.97 -16.48
C HIS A 367 8.58 -7.70 -17.05
N GLN A 368 9.25 -7.87 -18.20
CA GLN A 368 9.81 -6.77 -19.00
C GLN A 368 8.74 -6.13 -19.90
N ASP A 369 7.88 -6.96 -20.48
CA ASP A 369 6.94 -6.61 -21.55
C ASP A 369 5.62 -6.03 -21.03
N VAL A 370 5.70 -4.95 -20.28
CA VAL A 370 4.57 -4.21 -19.70
C VAL A 370 4.45 -2.82 -20.33
N LYS A 371 3.24 -2.26 -20.33
CA LYS A 371 3.02 -0.84 -20.64
C LYS A 371 3.23 -0.01 -19.37
N THR A 372 3.92 1.09 -19.47
CA THR A 372 4.18 2.01 -18.37
C THR A 372 3.96 3.45 -18.81
N ILE A 373 3.77 4.36 -17.87
CA ILE A 373 3.69 5.79 -18.22
C ILE A 373 4.97 6.30 -18.88
N ASN A 374 6.10 5.62 -18.71
CA ASN A 374 7.39 5.96 -19.35
C ASN A 374 7.58 5.31 -20.72
N GLY A 375 6.58 4.59 -21.25
CA GLY A 375 6.64 3.85 -22.50
C GLY A 375 6.47 2.34 -22.28
N THR A 376 6.88 1.53 -23.27
CA THR A 376 6.80 0.07 -23.19
C THR A 376 8.08 -0.49 -22.59
N GLY A 377 7.92 -1.37 -21.60
CA GLY A 377 9.01 -2.09 -20.95
C GLY A 377 9.52 -1.44 -19.67
N MET A 378 10.19 -2.25 -18.85
CA MET A 378 10.74 -1.83 -17.56
C MET A 378 12.19 -1.38 -17.61
N ASP A 379 12.87 -1.47 -18.75
CA ASP A 379 14.30 -1.07 -18.89
C ASP A 379 14.51 0.40 -18.50
N GLY A 380 13.57 1.28 -18.85
CA GLY A 380 13.64 2.69 -18.48
C GLY A 380 13.63 2.95 -16.98
N TYR A 381 13.15 1.99 -16.18
CA TYR A 381 13.09 2.11 -14.72
C TYR A 381 14.40 1.76 -14.01
N THR A 382 15.41 1.32 -14.75
CA THR A 382 16.79 1.17 -14.24
C THR A 382 17.58 2.48 -14.26
N ALA A 383 17.03 3.54 -14.88
CA ALA A 383 17.66 4.84 -14.98
C ALA A 383 17.34 5.72 -13.75
N GLU A 384 18.28 6.62 -13.43
CA GLU A 384 18.14 7.59 -12.36
C GLU A 384 17.87 8.99 -12.92
N PRO A 385 16.92 9.75 -12.33
CA PRO A 385 16.69 11.12 -12.72
C PRO A 385 17.78 12.06 -12.16
N ARG A 386 18.34 12.88 -13.02
CA ARG A 386 19.31 13.93 -12.68
C ARG A 386 18.81 15.27 -13.19
N LEU A 387 19.15 16.34 -12.47
CA LEU A 387 18.89 17.70 -12.93
C LEU A 387 19.87 18.09 -14.05
N ASP A 388 19.34 18.63 -15.13
CA ASP A 388 20.06 19.32 -16.20
C ASP A 388 19.41 20.71 -16.37
N GLY A 389 19.95 21.70 -15.65
CA GLY A 389 19.26 22.96 -15.44
C GLY A 389 17.97 22.79 -14.63
N GLU A 390 16.84 23.15 -15.22
CA GLU A 390 15.49 22.99 -14.61
C GLU A 390 14.75 21.72 -15.12
N ARG A 391 15.39 20.89 -15.97
CA ARG A 391 14.82 19.70 -16.58
C ARG A 391 15.40 18.43 -16.01
N ILE A 392 14.72 17.32 -16.28
CA ILE A 392 15.21 15.99 -15.97
C ILE A 392 15.97 15.42 -17.17
N ARG A 393 17.14 14.84 -16.87
CA ARG A 393 17.82 13.90 -17.72
C ARG A 393 17.90 12.56 -16.98
N TRP A 394 17.44 11.49 -17.60
CA TRP A 394 17.64 10.14 -17.07
C TRP A 394 19.01 9.63 -17.49
N GLU A 395 19.81 9.22 -16.51
CA GLU A 395 21.12 8.62 -16.69
C GLU A 395 21.05 7.13 -16.31
N ALA A 396 21.98 6.33 -16.82
CA ALA A 396 22.08 4.94 -16.42
C ALA A 396 22.28 4.86 -14.90
N GLY A 397 21.42 4.10 -14.22
CA GLY A 397 21.57 3.83 -12.78
C GLY A 397 22.76 2.92 -12.49
N SER A 398 23.08 2.76 -11.22
CA SER A 398 24.16 1.85 -10.79
C SER A 398 23.79 0.40 -11.10
N THR A 399 24.74 -0.36 -11.65
CA THR A 399 24.66 -1.82 -11.83
C THR A 399 25.14 -2.59 -10.60
N ASP A 400 25.84 -1.89 -9.69
CA ASP A 400 26.35 -2.45 -8.45
C ASP A 400 25.66 -1.79 -7.26
N THR A 401 25.51 -2.54 -6.16
CA THR A 401 25.03 -1.93 -4.91
C THR A 401 26.05 -0.95 -4.36
N LEU A 402 25.58 0.22 -3.93
CA LEU A 402 26.42 1.21 -3.27
C LEU A 402 26.54 0.97 -1.75
N ASN A 403 25.72 0.05 -1.20
CA ASN A 403 25.77 -0.37 0.21
C ASN A 403 25.17 -1.78 0.39
N ASP A 404 26.01 -2.80 0.50
CA ASP A 404 25.65 -4.20 0.64
C ASP A 404 24.99 -4.57 1.98
N ARG A 405 25.04 -3.68 2.96
CA ARG A 405 24.32 -3.84 4.23
C ARG A 405 22.82 -3.49 4.10
N ILE A 406 22.46 -2.73 3.06
CA ILE A 406 21.10 -2.23 2.85
C ILE A 406 20.45 -2.90 1.64
N LEU A 407 21.22 -3.10 0.57
CA LEU A 407 20.72 -3.58 -0.71
C LEU A 407 21.72 -4.57 -1.29
N ARG A 408 21.23 -5.75 -1.73
CA ARG A 408 22.06 -6.84 -2.26
C ARG A 408 21.56 -7.33 -3.61
N PRO A 409 22.42 -7.93 -4.44
CA PRO A 409 22.02 -8.52 -5.70
C PRO A 409 21.18 -9.79 -5.48
N VAL A 410 20.45 -10.20 -6.52
CA VAL A 410 19.69 -11.47 -6.54
C VAL A 410 20.59 -12.68 -6.28
N SER A 411 21.85 -12.63 -6.70
CA SER A 411 22.82 -13.73 -6.52
C SER A 411 23.31 -13.93 -5.08
N ASP A 412 23.25 -12.87 -4.24
CA ASP A 412 23.65 -12.89 -2.82
C ASP A 412 22.65 -12.10 -1.96
N PRO A 413 21.38 -12.51 -1.88
CA PRO A 413 20.33 -11.78 -1.17
C PRO A 413 20.45 -11.93 0.35
N PHE A 414 19.68 -11.13 1.11
CA PHE A 414 19.57 -11.29 2.56
C PHE A 414 18.81 -12.54 2.98
N ALA A 415 17.84 -12.96 2.16
CA ALA A 415 17.14 -14.24 2.29
C ALA A 415 16.74 -14.73 0.89
N ARG A 416 16.67 -16.06 0.74
CA ARG A 416 16.35 -16.67 -0.56
C ARG A 416 14.88 -16.54 -0.96
N THR A 417 14.01 -16.15 -0.02
CA THR A 417 12.58 -15.92 -0.21
C THR A 417 12.17 -14.54 0.29
N GLY A 418 11.04 -14.03 -0.16
CA GLY A 418 10.46 -12.76 0.28
C GLY A 418 9.93 -12.77 1.71
N GLY A 419 9.80 -13.97 2.30
CA GLY A 419 9.41 -14.15 3.70
C GLY A 419 7.94 -13.90 4.00
N LEU A 420 7.08 -13.80 3.00
CA LEU A 420 5.63 -13.80 3.17
C LEU A 420 5.10 -15.21 2.95
N LYS A 421 4.34 -15.73 3.92
CA LYS A 421 3.76 -17.06 3.88
C LYS A 421 2.25 -17.01 3.97
N GLN A 422 1.59 -17.81 3.16
CA GLN A 422 0.20 -18.16 3.40
C GLN A 422 0.12 -19.08 4.62
N LEU A 423 -0.90 -18.88 5.43
CA LEU A 423 -1.30 -19.79 6.50
C LEU A 423 -2.64 -20.42 6.15
N ASP A 424 -2.77 -21.75 6.39
CA ASP A 424 -4.00 -22.50 6.21
C ASP A 424 -4.16 -23.50 7.35
N GLY A 425 -5.37 -23.71 7.85
CA GLY A 425 -5.64 -24.62 8.95
C GLY A 425 -7.06 -24.51 9.48
N ASN A 426 -7.33 -25.18 10.61
CA ASN A 426 -8.67 -25.14 11.20
C ASN A 426 -9.04 -23.78 11.80
N LEU A 427 -8.06 -22.87 11.97
CA LEU A 427 -8.32 -21.47 12.35
C LEU A 427 -8.63 -20.56 11.15
N GLY A 428 -8.63 -21.09 9.94
CA GLY A 428 -8.89 -20.35 8.70
C GLY A 428 -7.65 -20.09 7.88
N ARG A 429 -7.78 -19.20 6.90
CA ARG A 429 -6.74 -18.84 5.95
C ARG A 429 -6.27 -17.41 6.21
N GLY A 430 -4.97 -17.20 6.26
CA GLY A 430 -4.39 -15.88 6.52
C GLY A 430 -2.96 -15.78 6.00
N VAL A 431 -2.24 -14.77 6.47
CA VAL A 431 -0.84 -14.52 6.10
C VAL A 431 0.03 -14.26 7.32
N ILE A 432 1.31 -14.60 7.19
CA ILE A 432 2.37 -14.23 8.10
C ILE A 432 3.59 -13.74 7.32
N LYS A 433 4.27 -12.73 7.84
CA LYS A 433 5.55 -12.26 7.32
C LYS A 433 6.66 -12.65 8.29
N ILE A 434 7.62 -13.43 7.82
CA ILE A 434 8.72 -13.96 8.64
C ILE A 434 10.07 -13.32 8.34
N SER A 435 10.18 -12.42 7.35
CA SER A 435 11.45 -11.85 6.89
C SER A 435 12.27 -11.11 7.98
N ALA A 436 11.64 -10.70 9.08
CA ALA A 436 12.27 -10.06 10.23
C ALA A 436 12.08 -10.85 11.52
N VAL A 437 11.46 -12.03 11.46
CA VAL A 437 11.24 -12.94 12.60
C VAL A 437 12.41 -13.91 12.69
N ALA A 438 12.96 -14.08 13.90
CA ALA A 438 14.04 -15.04 14.14
C ALA A 438 13.55 -16.48 13.89
N GLU A 439 14.39 -17.33 13.29
CA GLU A 439 14.02 -18.69 12.85
C GLU A 439 13.46 -19.56 13.97
N GLU A 440 13.99 -19.45 15.17
CA GLU A 440 13.52 -20.17 16.37
C GLU A 440 12.09 -19.77 16.80
N ARG A 441 11.53 -18.73 16.18
CA ARG A 441 10.15 -18.23 16.39
C ARG A 441 9.23 -18.48 15.22
N HIS A 442 9.67 -19.20 14.19
CA HIS A 442 8.80 -19.56 13.05
C HIS A 442 7.75 -20.59 13.44
N VAL A 443 8.00 -21.38 14.50
CA VAL A 443 7.03 -22.33 15.04
C VAL A 443 6.78 -21.98 16.50
N ILE A 444 5.53 -21.65 16.84
CA ILE A 444 5.08 -21.39 18.20
C ILE A 444 3.87 -22.25 18.50
N GLU A 445 3.97 -23.04 19.57
CA GLU A 445 2.86 -23.79 20.14
C GLU A 445 2.68 -23.34 21.59
N ALA A 446 1.56 -22.69 21.88
CA ALA A 446 1.30 -22.11 23.20
C ALA A 446 -0.20 -21.94 23.45
N LYS A 447 -0.56 -21.70 24.71
CA LYS A 447 -1.94 -21.45 25.11
C LYS A 447 -2.44 -20.11 24.58
N ALA A 448 -3.67 -20.10 24.10
CA ALA A 448 -4.36 -18.91 23.63
C ALA A 448 -4.82 -18.03 24.80
N ARG A 449 -4.67 -16.72 24.67
CA ARG A 449 -5.38 -15.71 25.45
C ARG A 449 -6.20 -14.83 24.50
N ILE A 450 -7.50 -14.73 24.81
CA ILE A 450 -8.48 -14.11 23.90
C ILE A 450 -8.78 -12.68 24.31
N PHE A 451 -8.76 -11.78 23.33
CA PHE A 451 -9.10 -10.37 23.46
C PHE A 451 -9.99 -9.92 22.30
N SER A 452 -10.78 -8.89 22.53
CA SER A 452 -11.66 -8.29 21.51
C SER A 452 -11.12 -6.95 20.99
N ASP A 453 -10.11 -6.38 21.64
CA ASP A 453 -9.41 -5.17 21.21
C ASP A 453 -7.98 -5.10 21.77
N GLN A 454 -7.17 -4.20 21.20
CA GLN A 454 -5.76 -4.05 21.57
C GLN A 454 -5.54 -3.43 22.96
N GLU A 455 -6.48 -2.64 23.48
CA GLU A 455 -6.34 -2.02 24.82
C GLU A 455 -6.50 -3.05 25.94
N GLN A 456 -7.33 -4.08 25.73
CA GLN A 456 -7.42 -5.22 26.67
C GLN A 456 -6.07 -5.94 26.78
N VAL A 457 -5.37 -6.16 25.65
CA VAL A 457 -4.02 -6.77 25.66
C VAL A 457 -3.03 -5.92 26.47
N LYS A 458 -3.02 -4.60 26.25
CA LYS A 458 -2.14 -3.68 26.98
C LYS A 458 -2.47 -3.63 28.48
N THR A 459 -3.75 -3.74 28.82
CA THR A 459 -4.21 -3.77 30.22
C THR A 459 -3.72 -5.04 30.91
N ALA A 460 -3.89 -6.21 30.27
CA ALA A 460 -3.39 -7.48 30.78
C ALA A 460 -1.84 -7.47 30.92
N PHE A 461 -1.13 -6.84 29.96
CA PHE A 461 0.32 -6.67 30.07
C PHE A 461 0.72 -5.82 31.28
N ARG A 462 0.07 -4.66 31.48
CA ARG A 462 0.33 -3.78 32.63
C ARG A 462 0.03 -4.46 33.98
N ALA A 463 -0.96 -5.33 34.00
CA ALA A 463 -1.32 -6.13 35.18
C ALA A 463 -0.35 -7.30 35.42
N GLY A 464 0.64 -7.54 34.54
CA GLY A 464 1.62 -8.63 34.70
C GLY A 464 1.04 -10.03 34.45
N GLU A 465 -0.05 -10.13 33.67
CA GLU A 465 -0.78 -11.39 33.48
C GLU A 465 -0.11 -12.36 32.50
N PHE A 466 0.90 -11.91 31.74
CA PHE A 466 1.65 -12.75 30.78
C PHE A 466 2.86 -13.38 31.50
N THR A 467 2.68 -14.59 32.00
CA THR A 467 3.69 -15.31 32.82
C THR A 467 4.22 -16.57 32.13
N GLU A 468 3.65 -16.99 31.02
CA GLU A 468 4.03 -18.17 30.23
C GLU A 468 3.98 -17.85 28.74
N ASP A 469 4.53 -18.75 27.92
CA ASP A 469 4.42 -18.68 26.46
C ASP A 469 2.94 -18.57 26.05
N THR A 470 2.63 -17.63 25.16
CA THR A 470 1.23 -17.27 24.89
C THR A 470 1.00 -16.92 23.42
N ILE A 471 -0.07 -17.44 22.83
CA ILE A 471 -0.63 -16.92 21.59
C ILE A 471 -1.74 -15.93 21.95
N VAL A 472 -1.49 -14.66 21.62
CA VAL A 472 -2.43 -13.56 21.83
C VAL A 472 -3.41 -13.56 20.66
N VAL A 473 -4.66 -13.94 20.92
CA VAL A 473 -5.73 -13.94 19.91
C VAL A 473 -6.54 -12.67 20.07
N VAL A 474 -6.50 -11.79 19.06
CA VAL A 474 -7.33 -10.58 19.02
C VAL A 474 -8.35 -10.76 17.90
N ARG A 475 -9.58 -11.09 18.25
CA ARG A 475 -10.66 -11.37 17.32
C ARG A 475 -11.64 -10.20 17.21
N PHE A 476 -12.54 -10.26 16.23
CA PHE A 476 -13.50 -9.19 15.90
C PHE A 476 -12.80 -7.90 15.45
N GLN A 477 -11.69 -8.05 14.74
CA GLN A 477 -10.92 -6.96 14.16
C GLN A 477 -11.00 -6.98 12.62
N GLY A 478 -11.90 -7.74 12.07
CA GLY A 478 -12.11 -7.85 10.62
C GLY A 478 -12.88 -6.66 10.03
N PRO A 479 -12.97 -6.57 8.69
CA PRO A 479 -13.63 -5.46 8.00
C PRO A 479 -15.09 -5.26 8.39
N ARG A 480 -15.85 -6.35 8.61
CA ARG A 480 -17.26 -6.29 9.00
C ARG A 480 -17.48 -6.04 10.48
N ALA A 481 -16.51 -6.43 11.31
CA ALA A 481 -16.59 -6.20 12.74
C ALA A 481 -16.48 -4.71 13.09
N ASN A 482 -15.32 -4.11 12.78
CA ASN A 482 -14.99 -2.75 13.19
C ASN A 482 -14.14 -1.97 12.17
N GLY A 483 -14.18 -2.36 10.89
CA GLY A 483 -13.42 -1.66 9.84
C GLY A 483 -11.93 -2.01 9.81
N MET A 484 -11.52 -3.09 10.46
CA MET A 484 -10.15 -3.64 10.41
C MET A 484 -9.08 -2.63 10.85
N PRO A 485 -9.13 -2.11 12.10
CA PRO A 485 -8.18 -1.13 12.61
C PRO A 485 -6.76 -1.69 12.62
N GLU A 486 -5.77 -0.80 12.49
CA GLU A 486 -4.34 -1.16 12.55
C GLU A 486 -3.93 -1.52 13.97
N LEU A 487 -3.40 -2.73 14.18
CA LEU A 487 -3.01 -3.25 15.51
C LEU A 487 -1.55 -2.99 15.88
N HIS A 488 -0.86 -2.10 15.18
CA HIS A 488 0.57 -1.83 15.38
C HIS A 488 0.93 -1.38 16.80
N SER A 489 0.00 -0.80 17.55
CA SER A 489 0.24 -0.38 18.94
C SER A 489 0.52 -1.54 19.88
N LEU A 490 0.24 -2.80 19.50
CA LEU A 490 0.59 -4.00 20.24
C LEU A 490 2.08 -4.36 20.14
N THR A 491 2.78 -3.92 19.09
CA THR A 491 4.15 -4.33 18.81
C THR A 491 5.12 -4.09 19.96
N PRO A 492 5.18 -2.88 20.60
CA PRO A 492 6.08 -2.66 21.73
C PRO A 492 5.79 -3.60 22.91
N THR A 493 4.52 -3.82 23.22
CA THR A 493 4.08 -4.71 24.31
C THR A 493 4.52 -6.16 24.08
N LEU A 494 4.27 -6.69 22.88
CA LEU A 494 4.64 -8.07 22.53
C LEU A 494 6.16 -8.23 22.43
N ALA A 495 6.88 -7.22 21.93
CA ALA A 495 8.34 -7.22 21.89
C ALA A 495 8.95 -7.29 23.29
N VAL A 496 8.44 -6.53 24.28
CA VAL A 496 8.90 -6.60 25.67
C VAL A 496 8.69 -8.00 26.26
N LEU A 497 7.58 -8.68 25.96
CA LEU A 497 7.35 -10.06 26.40
C LEU A 497 8.40 -11.02 25.81
N GLN A 498 8.73 -10.85 24.50
CA GLN A 498 9.81 -11.62 23.88
C GLN A 498 11.18 -11.35 24.50
N ASP A 499 11.49 -10.10 24.81
CA ASP A 499 12.75 -9.70 25.44
C ASP A 499 12.88 -10.27 26.87
N ARG A 500 11.74 -10.56 27.53
CA ARG A 500 11.66 -11.30 28.80
C ARG A 500 11.81 -12.81 28.65
N GLY A 501 12.01 -13.32 27.44
CA GLY A 501 12.24 -14.73 27.14
C GLY A 501 10.97 -15.55 26.84
N LEU A 502 9.78 -14.92 26.76
CA LEU A 502 8.54 -15.63 26.43
C LEU A 502 8.42 -15.82 24.91
N LYS A 503 7.88 -16.96 24.48
CA LYS A 503 7.44 -17.19 23.11
C LYS A 503 6.04 -16.64 22.94
N VAL A 504 5.91 -15.53 22.23
CA VAL A 504 4.61 -14.91 21.98
C VAL A 504 4.37 -14.73 20.49
N ALA A 505 3.13 -14.95 20.07
CA ALA A 505 2.65 -14.66 18.71
C ALA A 505 1.30 -13.95 18.78
N LEU A 506 0.97 -13.19 17.72
CA LEU A 506 -0.35 -12.61 17.50
C LEU A 506 -1.12 -13.45 16.48
N VAL A 507 -2.39 -13.70 16.74
CA VAL A 507 -3.35 -14.29 15.79
C VAL A 507 -4.58 -13.39 15.72
N THR A 508 -4.97 -12.94 14.52
CA THR A 508 -6.08 -11.99 14.37
C THR A 508 -6.74 -12.05 12.98
N ASP A 509 -8.04 -11.79 12.96
CA ASP A 509 -8.79 -11.47 11.72
C ASP A 509 -8.58 -10.00 11.28
N GLY A 510 -7.85 -9.21 12.07
CA GLY A 510 -7.45 -7.85 11.79
C GLY A 510 -6.18 -7.74 10.94
N ARG A 511 -5.64 -6.51 10.87
CA ARG A 511 -4.40 -6.20 10.16
C ARG A 511 -3.33 -5.62 11.08
N MET A 512 -2.09 -5.83 10.68
CA MET A 512 -0.95 -5.20 11.32
C MET A 512 0.11 -4.88 10.27
N SER A 513 0.62 -3.65 10.26
CA SER A 513 1.65 -3.20 9.34
C SER A 513 2.93 -4.03 9.45
N GLY A 514 3.64 -4.20 8.34
CA GLY A 514 4.95 -4.84 8.30
C GLY A 514 6.03 -4.21 9.18
N ALA A 515 5.79 -3.01 9.75
CA ALA A 515 6.68 -2.38 10.73
C ALA A 515 6.74 -3.11 12.08
N SER A 516 5.92 -4.13 12.30
CA SER A 516 5.90 -4.97 13.51
C SER A 516 6.92 -6.11 13.55
N GLY A 517 7.61 -6.35 12.50
CA GLY A 517 8.60 -7.34 12.04
C GLY A 517 9.18 -8.41 12.96
N LYS A 518 9.39 -8.18 14.25
CA LYS A 518 10.07 -9.15 15.14
C LYS A 518 9.13 -10.14 15.83
N VAL A 519 7.85 -9.82 15.92
CA VAL A 519 6.84 -10.66 16.58
C VAL A 519 6.10 -11.45 15.49
N PRO A 520 6.05 -12.80 15.58
CA PRO A 520 5.23 -13.59 14.66
C PRO A 520 3.77 -13.16 14.74
N ALA A 521 3.15 -12.81 13.61
CA ALA A 521 1.78 -12.35 13.55
C ALA A 521 1.04 -12.98 12.37
N ALA A 522 0.12 -13.90 12.69
CA ALA A 522 -0.86 -14.43 11.75
C ALA A 522 -2.02 -13.43 11.65
N ILE A 523 -2.16 -12.81 10.51
CA ILE A 523 -3.13 -11.71 10.27
C ILE A 523 -4.03 -12.00 9.09
N HIS A 524 -5.09 -11.19 8.94
CA HIS A 524 -6.08 -11.34 7.87
C HIS A 524 -6.80 -12.69 7.90
N ILE A 525 -6.88 -13.35 9.07
CA ILE A 525 -7.52 -14.66 9.20
C ILE A 525 -8.98 -14.57 8.71
N SER A 526 -9.28 -15.39 7.72
CA SER A 526 -10.58 -15.42 7.05
C SER A 526 -11.13 -16.86 7.02
N PRO A 527 -12.47 -17.02 7.21
CA PRO A 527 -13.48 -16.00 7.47
C PRO A 527 -13.28 -15.29 8.81
N GLU A 528 -13.63 -13.98 8.89
CA GLU A 528 -13.50 -13.21 10.13
C GLU A 528 -14.44 -13.69 11.24
N ALA A 529 -14.07 -13.48 12.49
CA ALA A 529 -14.81 -13.97 13.65
C ALA A 529 -16.24 -13.40 13.74
N SER A 530 -16.47 -12.15 13.33
CA SER A 530 -17.79 -11.49 13.36
C SER A 530 -18.83 -12.17 12.46
N THR A 531 -18.39 -12.86 11.42
CA THR A 531 -19.25 -13.64 10.51
C THR A 531 -19.32 -15.13 10.87
N GLY A 532 -18.88 -15.50 12.06
CA GLY A 532 -18.85 -16.88 12.54
C GLY A 532 -17.62 -17.68 12.13
N GLY A 533 -16.56 -16.99 11.69
CA GLY A 533 -15.27 -17.59 11.37
C GLY A 533 -14.63 -18.32 12.55
N PRO A 534 -13.63 -19.18 12.29
CA PRO A 534 -13.08 -20.11 13.28
C PRO A 534 -12.53 -19.44 14.54
N LEU A 535 -11.96 -18.24 14.45
CA LEU A 535 -11.46 -17.52 15.63
C LEU A 535 -12.53 -17.25 16.68
N ALA A 536 -13.83 -17.18 16.27
CA ALA A 536 -14.94 -17.05 17.21
C ALA A 536 -15.16 -18.30 18.09
N ARG A 537 -14.52 -19.45 17.77
CA ARG A 537 -14.64 -20.70 18.53
C ARG A 537 -13.50 -20.91 19.53
N VAL A 538 -12.41 -20.15 19.39
CA VAL A 538 -11.24 -20.25 20.27
C VAL A 538 -11.61 -19.79 21.68
N ARG A 539 -11.12 -20.51 22.69
CA ARG A 539 -11.30 -20.23 24.13
C ARG A 539 -9.96 -19.96 24.80
N ASP A 540 -9.98 -19.22 25.90
CA ASP A 540 -8.79 -19.07 26.75
C ASP A 540 -8.24 -20.43 27.18
N GLY A 541 -6.93 -20.59 27.04
CA GLY A 541 -6.23 -21.82 27.38
C GLY A 541 -6.18 -22.88 26.29
N ASP A 542 -6.86 -22.69 25.15
CA ASP A 542 -6.71 -23.60 24.01
C ASP A 542 -5.27 -23.60 23.51
N LEU A 543 -4.74 -24.79 23.23
CA LEU A 543 -3.43 -24.90 22.62
C LEU A 543 -3.53 -24.59 21.13
N ILE A 544 -2.78 -23.57 20.68
CA ILE A 544 -2.69 -23.21 19.25
C ILE A 544 -1.28 -23.46 18.77
N ARG A 545 -1.14 -24.03 17.57
CA ARG A 545 0.12 -24.16 16.85
C ARG A 545 0.10 -23.23 15.64
N LEU A 546 1.04 -22.30 15.62
CA LEU A 546 1.39 -21.46 14.48
C LEU A 546 2.71 -21.98 13.91
N ASP A 547 2.69 -22.50 12.71
CA ASP A 547 3.86 -23.04 12.02
C ASP A 547 4.06 -22.28 10.68
N ALA A 548 4.85 -21.24 10.73
CA ALA A 548 5.15 -20.42 9.54
C ALA A 548 6.08 -21.16 8.55
N THR A 549 6.77 -22.24 8.99
CA THR A 549 7.61 -23.05 8.10
C THR A 549 6.74 -23.91 7.19
N MET A 550 5.72 -24.54 7.78
CA MET A 550 4.76 -25.40 7.05
C MET A 550 3.59 -24.61 6.46
N GLY A 551 3.42 -23.31 6.85
CA GLY A 551 2.28 -22.51 6.44
C GLY A 551 0.97 -22.93 7.09
N THR A 552 0.99 -23.41 8.35
CA THR A 552 -0.21 -23.89 9.02
C THR A 552 -0.53 -23.11 10.31
N ILE A 553 -1.84 -23.07 10.63
CA ILE A 553 -2.34 -22.47 11.87
C ILE A 553 -3.55 -23.26 12.39
N ASP A 554 -3.37 -23.94 13.54
CA ASP A 554 -4.36 -24.85 14.08
C ASP A 554 -4.60 -24.68 15.58
N CYS A 555 -5.86 -24.78 15.97
CA CYS A 555 -6.27 -25.03 17.36
C CYS A 555 -6.27 -26.54 17.59
N LEU A 556 -5.54 -27.00 18.61
CA LEU A 556 -5.35 -28.42 18.91
C LEU A 556 -6.38 -28.96 19.91
N ALA A 557 -7.40 -28.17 20.28
CA ALA A 557 -8.45 -28.64 21.17
C ALA A 557 -9.35 -29.67 20.48
N GLU A 558 -9.56 -30.84 21.09
CA GLU A 558 -10.31 -31.96 20.48
C GLU A 558 -11.76 -31.61 20.12
N ASP A 559 -12.39 -30.71 20.88
CA ASP A 559 -13.78 -30.31 20.67
C ASP A 559 -13.93 -29.06 19.75
N PHE A 560 -12.84 -28.53 19.18
CA PHE A 560 -12.83 -27.23 18.50
C PHE A 560 -13.90 -27.11 17.39
N ASP A 561 -13.98 -28.12 16.51
CA ASP A 561 -14.87 -28.08 15.35
C ASP A 561 -16.36 -28.14 15.73
N THR A 562 -16.67 -28.68 16.91
CA THR A 562 -18.05 -28.83 17.41
C THR A 562 -18.54 -27.62 18.20
N ARG A 563 -17.65 -26.67 18.52
CA ARG A 563 -17.97 -25.51 19.33
C ARG A 563 -18.82 -24.51 18.55
N LYS A 564 -19.80 -23.92 19.25
CA LYS A 564 -20.55 -22.78 18.71
C LYS A 564 -19.65 -21.53 18.74
N PRO A 565 -19.64 -20.73 17.66
CA PRO A 565 -18.96 -19.44 17.65
C PRO A 565 -19.54 -18.51 18.74
N VAL A 566 -18.69 -17.73 19.38
CA VAL A 566 -19.11 -16.61 20.23
C VAL A 566 -19.74 -15.55 19.33
N ALA A 567 -20.90 -15.05 19.72
CA ALA A 567 -21.58 -14.00 18.97
C ALA A 567 -20.79 -12.67 19.06
N PHE A 568 -20.72 -11.98 17.94
CA PHE A 568 -20.19 -10.63 17.88
C PHE A 568 -21.24 -9.62 18.36
N ASP A 569 -20.87 -8.71 19.28
CA ASP A 569 -21.67 -7.56 19.67
C ASP A 569 -21.14 -6.30 18.98
N PRO A 570 -21.84 -5.76 18.00
CA PRO A 570 -21.40 -4.58 17.26
C PRO A 570 -21.55 -3.26 18.03
N ALA A 571 -22.17 -3.26 19.22
CA ALA A 571 -22.55 -2.03 19.93
C ALA A 571 -21.35 -1.11 20.17
N SER A 572 -20.19 -1.66 20.58
CA SER A 572 -18.99 -0.89 20.86
C SER A 572 -18.37 -0.20 19.62
N SER A 573 -18.63 -0.71 18.41
CA SER A 573 -18.12 -0.21 17.14
C SER A 573 -19.18 0.44 16.26
N SER A 574 -20.39 0.68 16.80
CA SER A 574 -21.53 1.18 16.03
C SER A 574 -21.82 2.65 16.21
N GLU A 575 -21.34 3.27 17.29
CA GLU A 575 -21.66 4.65 17.65
C GLU A 575 -20.41 5.50 17.92
N GLY A 576 -20.50 6.77 17.59
CA GLY A 576 -19.50 7.79 17.86
C GLY A 576 -18.32 7.82 16.88
N MET A 577 -17.62 8.94 16.86
CA MET A 577 -16.48 9.18 15.95
C MET A 577 -16.78 8.88 14.47
N GLY A 578 -18.03 9.04 14.02
CA GLY A 578 -18.45 8.77 12.63
C GLY A 578 -18.70 7.30 12.31
N ARG A 579 -18.63 6.39 13.30
CA ARG A 579 -18.87 4.95 13.09
C ARG A 579 -20.21 4.65 12.45
N GLU A 580 -21.26 5.39 12.84
CA GLU A 580 -22.61 5.30 12.29
C GLU A 580 -22.64 5.55 10.78
N MET A 581 -21.83 6.49 10.28
CA MET A 581 -21.73 6.80 8.85
C MET A 581 -21.17 5.63 8.04
N PHE A 582 -20.34 4.80 8.64
CA PHE A 582 -19.68 3.66 8.00
C PHE A 582 -20.36 2.32 8.29
N ALA A 583 -21.51 2.31 8.95
CA ALA A 583 -22.27 1.08 9.21
C ALA A 583 -22.63 0.34 7.91
N ALA A 584 -22.99 1.06 6.85
CA ALA A 584 -23.26 0.48 5.53
C ALA A 584 -22.00 -0.16 4.93
N PHE A 585 -20.83 0.43 5.14
CA PHE A 585 -19.54 -0.12 4.66
C PHE A 585 -19.23 -1.44 5.37
N ARG A 586 -19.35 -1.49 6.70
CA ARG A 586 -19.17 -2.73 7.46
C ARG A 586 -20.11 -3.84 7.00
N ALA A 587 -21.37 -3.50 6.71
CA ALA A 587 -22.36 -4.49 6.27
C ALA A 587 -22.03 -5.17 4.94
N VAL A 588 -21.35 -4.46 4.01
CA VAL A 588 -21.08 -4.96 2.66
C VAL A 588 -19.59 -5.27 2.41
N ALA A 589 -18.70 -4.95 3.34
CA ALA A 589 -17.27 -5.19 3.17
C ALA A 589 -16.97 -6.65 2.79
N GLY A 590 -16.12 -6.84 1.80
CA GLY A 590 -15.62 -8.15 1.40
C GLY A 590 -14.62 -8.72 2.42
N PRO A 591 -14.21 -9.98 2.28
CA PRO A 591 -13.20 -10.57 3.15
C PRO A 591 -11.81 -9.93 2.93
N ALA A 592 -10.95 -9.99 3.95
CA ALA A 592 -9.60 -9.43 3.89
C ALA A 592 -8.77 -10.05 2.75
N THR A 593 -8.93 -11.34 2.49
CA THR A 593 -8.26 -12.09 1.40
C THR A 593 -8.62 -11.61 0.00
N GLU A 594 -9.74 -10.91 -0.15
CA GLU A 594 -10.22 -10.34 -1.42
C GLU A 594 -10.09 -8.81 -1.47
N GLY A 595 -9.38 -8.22 -0.50
CA GLY A 595 -9.13 -6.80 -0.46
C GLY A 595 -9.96 -5.99 0.53
N ALA A 596 -10.91 -6.61 1.26
CA ALA A 596 -11.79 -5.93 2.22
C ALA A 596 -12.46 -4.67 1.63
N GLY A 597 -12.83 -4.73 0.33
CA GLY A 597 -13.40 -3.61 -0.40
C GLY A 597 -14.90 -3.46 -0.17
N VAL A 598 -15.40 -2.22 -0.37
CA VAL A 598 -16.82 -1.90 -0.35
C VAL A 598 -17.30 -1.32 -1.69
N VAL A 599 -16.39 -0.93 -2.57
CA VAL A 599 -16.68 -0.28 -3.87
C VAL A 599 -16.30 -1.13 -5.07
N VAL A 600 -15.52 -2.20 -4.90
CA VAL A 600 -15.04 -3.09 -5.96
C VAL A 600 -15.07 -4.56 -5.53
#